data_e7fd8b6eaf7d4d618ec543e41f046dae
#
_entry.id   e7fd8b6eaf7d4d618ec543e41f046dae
#
_cell.length_a   1.000
_cell.length_b   1.000
_cell.length_c   1.000
_cell.angle_alpha   90.00
_cell.angle_beta   90.00
_cell.angle_gamma   90.00
#
_symmetry.space_group_name_H-M   'P 1'
#
loop_
_entity.id
_entity.type
_entity.pdbx_description
1 polymer ?
#
loop_
_entity_poly.entity_id
_entity_poly.type
_entity_poly.pdbx_seq_one_letter_code
_entity_poly.pdbx_strand_id
1 'polypeptide(L)'
;MTDGSGWGGENYSCLYRECSGYGWMEVGTCYYTVREDNDSYSYYCTRYDVQGVPDGCSVSDLNISTELGDGYSILQYGPSTMKGSDVSVSLGSISDGSASRTVSWDYQADISVIKDRSNYATGEIRIDHELDNGDARNACAVMPGKVVRVECGPGNTDGSYSATNHYEVAFCRNTGSGLFGMSEECQLFSEDIRVLIR
;
A
#
# COMPACT_ATOMS: atom_id res chain seq x y z
N MET A 1 -5.58 16.81 0.17
CA MET A 1 -6.25 15.79 -0.68
C MET A 1 -6.98 16.53 -1.80
N THR A 2 -6.46 16.53 -3.00
CA THR A 2 -7.21 17.04 -4.15
C THR A 2 -8.13 15.92 -4.59
N ASP A 3 -9.42 16.09 -4.36
CA ASP A 3 -10.47 15.22 -4.89
C ASP A 3 -10.33 15.21 -6.42
N GLY A 4 -9.86 14.07 -6.94
CA GLY A 4 -9.81 13.83 -8.37
C GLY A 4 -11.23 13.74 -8.89
N SER A 5 -11.69 14.81 -9.53
CA SER A 5 -13.03 14.90 -10.09
C SER A 5 -13.33 13.70 -10.99
N GLY A 6 -14.10 12.76 -10.50
CA GLY A 6 -14.57 11.62 -11.29
C GLY A 6 -14.47 10.25 -10.67
N TRP A 7 -13.75 10.07 -9.55
CA TRP A 7 -13.84 8.85 -8.76
C TRP A 7 -15.00 8.99 -7.78
N GLY A 8 -15.92 8.02 -7.78
CA GLY A 8 -17.07 8.00 -6.86
C GLY A 8 -16.63 7.45 -5.51
N GLY A 9 -17.09 8.06 -4.45
CA GLY A 9 -17.01 7.58 -3.06
C GLY A 9 -15.62 7.17 -2.55
N GLU A 10 -15.18 7.77 -1.49
CA GLU A 10 -14.02 7.32 -0.71
C GLU A 10 -14.52 6.38 0.39
N ASN A 11 -14.02 5.16 0.41
CA ASN A 11 -14.24 4.23 1.51
C ASN A 11 -12.88 3.93 2.16
N TYR A 12 -12.86 3.94 3.49
CA TYR A 12 -11.66 3.71 4.27
C TYR A 12 -11.89 2.60 5.28
N SER A 13 -10.97 1.66 5.33
CA SER A 13 -10.90 0.61 6.33
C SER A 13 -9.54 0.65 6.98
N CYS A 14 -9.48 0.69 8.30
CA CYS A 14 -8.23 0.65 9.04
C CYS A 14 -8.25 -0.37 10.16
N LEU A 15 -7.06 -0.81 10.55
CA LEU A 15 -6.81 -1.71 11.65
C LEU A 15 -5.59 -1.20 12.42
N TYR A 16 -5.72 -1.29 13.72
CA TYR A 16 -4.67 -0.92 14.66
C TYR A 16 -4.22 -2.16 15.43
N ARG A 17 -2.90 -2.36 15.52
CA ARG A 17 -2.32 -3.51 16.22
C ARG A 17 -1.16 -3.10 17.11
N GLU A 18 -1.19 -3.57 18.37
CA GLU A 18 -0.05 -3.51 19.26
C GLU A 18 1.01 -4.54 18.85
N CYS A 19 2.25 -4.08 18.69
CA CYS A 19 3.43 -4.87 18.42
C CYS A 19 4.21 -5.03 19.73
N SER A 20 3.89 -6.07 20.50
CA SER A 20 4.32 -6.24 21.90
C SER A 20 5.81 -6.02 22.10
N GLY A 21 6.16 -5.03 22.91
CA GLY A 21 7.53 -4.64 23.24
C GLY A 21 8.27 -3.83 22.18
N TYR A 22 7.57 -3.43 21.07
CA TYR A 22 8.16 -2.66 19.97
C TYR A 22 7.36 -1.39 19.62
N GLY A 23 6.08 -1.31 19.99
CA GLY A 23 5.20 -0.21 19.65
C GLY A 23 3.90 -0.70 19.00
N TRP A 24 3.44 -0.03 17.96
CA TRP A 24 2.23 -0.43 17.25
C TRP A 24 2.31 -0.12 15.76
N MET A 25 1.48 -0.81 14.99
CA MET A 25 1.24 -0.54 13.59
C MET A 25 -0.22 -0.12 13.36
N GLU A 26 -0.41 0.81 12.46
CA GLU A 26 -1.70 1.17 11.89
C GLU A 26 -1.66 0.89 10.40
N VAL A 27 -2.63 0.16 9.90
CA VAL A 27 -2.73 -0.18 8.48
C VAL A 27 -4.12 0.13 7.97
N GLY A 28 -4.21 0.62 6.75
CA GLY A 28 -5.47 1.02 6.18
C GLY A 28 -5.52 0.87 4.67
N THR A 29 -6.72 0.79 4.16
CA THR A 29 -7.00 0.79 2.73
C THR A 29 -8.06 1.84 2.45
N CYS A 30 -7.71 2.79 1.59
CA CYS A 30 -8.63 3.74 1.01
C CYS A 30 -8.89 3.35 -0.45
N TYR A 31 -10.13 3.31 -0.88
CA TYR A 31 -10.46 2.95 -2.25
C TYR A 31 -11.52 3.85 -2.86
N TYR A 32 -11.34 4.05 -4.15
CA TYR A 32 -12.18 4.85 -5.02
C TYR A 32 -12.72 3.94 -6.12
N THR A 33 -13.98 4.09 -6.46
CA THR A 33 -14.63 3.30 -7.52
C THR A 33 -14.96 4.19 -8.71
N VAL A 34 -14.79 3.64 -9.90
CA VAL A 34 -15.37 4.20 -11.13
C VAL A 34 -16.17 3.10 -11.80
N ARG A 35 -17.46 3.31 -11.88
CA ARG A 35 -18.28 2.56 -12.83
C ARG A 35 -18.25 3.29 -14.15
N GLU A 36 -17.83 2.58 -15.18
CA GLU A 36 -18.04 3.05 -16.55
C GLU A 36 -19.42 2.60 -17.03
N ASP A 37 -19.97 3.38 -17.98
CA ASP A 37 -21.26 3.05 -18.59
C ASP A 37 -21.20 1.81 -19.51
N ASN A 38 -20.06 1.14 -19.59
CA ASN A 38 -19.97 -0.12 -20.29
C ASN A 38 -20.08 -1.26 -19.27
N ASP A 39 -21.04 -2.13 -19.44
CA ASP A 39 -21.33 -3.26 -18.55
C ASP A 39 -20.20 -4.33 -18.49
N SER A 40 -19.04 -4.06 -19.10
CA SER A 40 -17.98 -5.05 -19.24
C SER A 40 -16.89 -4.92 -18.20
N TYR A 41 -16.66 -3.74 -17.63
CA TYR A 41 -15.56 -3.48 -16.70
C TYR A 41 -15.93 -2.51 -15.59
N SER A 42 -15.35 -2.76 -14.40
CA SER A 42 -15.31 -1.81 -13.30
C SER A 42 -13.85 -1.48 -12.96
N TYR A 43 -13.59 -0.27 -12.49
CA TYR A 43 -12.25 0.20 -12.15
C TYR A 43 -12.18 0.63 -10.70
N TYR A 44 -11.10 0.24 -10.05
CA TYR A 44 -10.85 0.54 -8.64
C TYR A 44 -9.46 1.13 -8.46
N CYS A 45 -9.37 2.29 -7.82
CA CYS A 45 -8.12 2.83 -7.36
C CYS A 45 -8.02 2.60 -5.85
N THR A 46 -6.93 2.02 -5.41
CA THR A 46 -6.69 1.70 -4.00
C THR A 46 -5.44 2.43 -3.54
N ARG A 47 -5.53 3.14 -2.41
CA ARG A 47 -4.38 3.65 -1.65
C ARG A 47 -4.24 2.80 -0.40
N TYR A 48 -3.03 2.44 -0.08
CA TYR A 48 -2.66 1.71 1.12
C TYR A 48 -1.99 2.66 2.10
N ASP A 49 -2.41 2.65 3.33
CA ASP A 49 -1.80 3.43 4.39
C ASP A 49 -1.13 2.45 5.37
N VAL A 50 0.18 2.58 5.57
CA VAL A 50 0.93 1.78 6.56
C VAL A 50 1.73 2.72 7.42
N GLN A 51 1.56 2.60 8.72
CA GLN A 51 2.29 3.36 9.70
C GLN A 51 2.88 2.44 10.76
N GLY A 52 4.16 2.64 11.07
CA GLY A 52 4.83 2.08 12.23
C GLY A 52 5.09 3.17 13.28
N VAL A 53 4.71 2.93 14.52
CA VAL A 53 4.97 3.84 15.66
C VAL A 53 5.82 3.11 16.69
N PRO A 54 7.14 3.34 16.71
CA PRO A 54 8.06 2.62 17.57
C PRO A 54 7.99 3.09 19.03
N ASP A 55 8.21 2.16 19.98
CA ASP A 55 8.37 2.43 21.40
C ASP A 55 9.69 1.85 21.89
N GLY A 56 10.70 2.68 22.10
CA GLY A 56 12.04 2.29 22.49
C GLY A 56 12.85 1.52 21.43
N CYS A 57 12.41 1.55 20.20
CA CYS A 57 13.04 0.93 19.02
C CYS A 57 12.98 1.86 17.81
N SER A 58 13.24 1.35 16.62
CA SER A 58 13.10 2.05 15.34
C SER A 58 12.27 1.22 14.36
N VAL A 59 11.65 1.88 13.37
CA VAL A 59 11.05 1.20 12.22
C VAL A 59 12.12 1.04 11.15
N SER A 60 12.28 -0.16 10.60
CA SER A 60 13.25 -0.44 9.52
C SER A 60 12.59 -0.61 8.16
N ASP A 61 11.43 -1.24 8.11
CA ASP A 61 10.74 -1.55 6.86
C ASP A 61 9.24 -1.42 7.00
N LEU A 62 8.61 -0.98 5.91
CA LEU A 62 7.17 -0.90 5.74
C LEU A 62 6.82 -1.52 4.38
N ASN A 63 6.14 -2.65 4.38
CA ASN A 63 5.87 -3.41 3.17
C ASN A 63 4.38 -3.61 2.97
N ILE A 64 3.99 -3.62 1.69
CA ILE A 64 2.62 -3.90 1.28
C ILE A 64 2.65 -4.85 0.13
N SER A 65 1.85 -5.90 0.21
CA SER A 65 1.59 -6.77 -0.92
C SER A 65 0.11 -7.08 -1.08
N THR A 66 -0.28 -7.39 -2.30
CA THR A 66 -1.61 -7.83 -2.67
C THR A 66 -1.50 -8.81 -3.80
N GLU A 67 -2.20 -9.94 -3.68
CA GLU A 67 -2.43 -10.89 -4.76
C GLU A 67 -3.85 -10.70 -5.30
N LEU A 68 -3.97 -10.63 -6.61
CA LEU A 68 -5.24 -10.54 -7.31
C LEU A 68 -5.61 -11.91 -7.88
N GLY A 69 -6.88 -12.27 -7.75
CA GLY A 69 -7.44 -13.46 -8.37
C GLY A 69 -7.68 -13.32 -9.88
N ASP A 70 -8.24 -14.38 -10.48
CA ASP A 70 -8.65 -14.36 -11.89
C ASP A 70 -9.71 -13.28 -12.16
N GLY A 71 -9.68 -12.71 -13.36
CA GLY A 71 -10.61 -11.65 -13.78
C GLY A 71 -10.20 -10.24 -13.37
N TYR A 72 -9.04 -10.09 -12.73
CA TYR A 72 -8.46 -8.79 -12.38
C TYR A 72 -7.25 -8.46 -13.25
N SER A 73 -7.12 -7.21 -13.63
CA SER A 73 -5.95 -6.72 -14.35
C SER A 73 -5.40 -5.46 -13.67
N ILE A 74 -4.11 -5.48 -13.34
CA ILE A 74 -3.42 -4.30 -12.83
C ILE A 74 -3.14 -3.37 -14.01
N LEU A 75 -3.66 -2.15 -13.93
CA LEU A 75 -3.42 -1.14 -14.97
C LEU A 75 -2.27 -0.22 -14.60
N GLN A 76 -2.16 0.12 -13.32
CA GLN A 76 -1.15 1.03 -12.83
C GLN A 76 -0.91 0.81 -11.33
N TYR A 77 0.27 1.13 -10.86
CA TYR A 77 0.59 1.19 -9.43
C TYR A 77 1.72 2.19 -9.18
N GLY A 78 1.92 2.55 -7.93
CA GLY A 78 2.96 3.47 -7.50
C GLY A 78 3.19 3.43 -5.98
N PRO A 79 4.31 3.96 -5.55
CA PRO A 79 5.39 4.53 -6.37
C PRO A 79 6.22 3.44 -7.05
N SER A 80 6.90 3.78 -8.14
CA SER A 80 7.95 2.96 -8.72
C SER A 80 9.23 3.05 -7.87
N THR A 81 10.19 2.17 -8.14
CA THR A 81 11.50 2.19 -7.44
C THR A 81 12.13 3.58 -7.48
N MET A 82 12.38 4.15 -6.31
CA MET A 82 12.95 5.50 -6.15
C MET A 82 13.72 5.63 -4.82
N LYS A 83 14.42 6.75 -4.69
CA LYS A 83 15.09 7.16 -3.45
C LYS A 83 14.64 8.58 -3.09
N GLY A 84 14.44 8.82 -1.81
CA GLY A 84 14.11 10.15 -1.31
C GLY A 84 12.97 10.15 -0.30
N SER A 85 12.79 11.28 0.37
CA SER A 85 11.81 11.47 1.43
C SER A 85 10.44 11.96 0.93
N ASP A 86 10.42 12.65 -0.21
CA ASP A 86 9.20 13.22 -0.78
C ASP A 86 8.71 12.32 -1.91
N VAL A 87 7.59 11.68 -1.71
CA VAL A 87 7.02 10.70 -2.64
C VAL A 87 5.69 11.20 -3.16
N SER A 88 5.58 11.33 -4.48
CA SER A 88 4.33 11.65 -5.16
C SER A 88 3.81 10.41 -5.88
N VAL A 89 2.56 10.05 -5.62
CA VAL A 89 1.85 8.97 -6.31
C VAL A 89 0.72 9.58 -7.13
N SER A 90 0.68 9.25 -8.41
CA SER A 90 -0.38 9.68 -9.32
C SER A 90 -0.87 8.47 -10.10
N LEU A 91 -2.10 8.07 -9.88
CA LEU A 91 -2.71 6.87 -10.44
C LEU A 91 -4.00 7.21 -11.19
N GLY A 92 -4.22 6.47 -12.26
CA GLY A 92 -5.44 6.57 -13.04
C GLY A 92 -5.30 7.56 -14.19
N SER A 93 -5.16 7.02 -15.37
CA SER A 93 -5.52 7.64 -16.63
C SER A 93 -6.18 6.53 -17.42
N ILE A 94 -7.44 6.32 -17.17
CA ILE A 94 -8.22 5.35 -17.95
C ILE A 94 -8.73 6.10 -19.15
N SER A 95 -8.10 5.88 -20.30
CA SER A 95 -8.50 6.49 -21.55
C SER A 95 -9.04 5.41 -22.48
N ASP A 96 -10.32 5.23 -22.45
CA ASP A 96 -11.07 4.60 -23.54
C ASP A 96 -11.95 5.59 -24.32
N GLY A 97 -11.50 6.84 -24.34
CA GLY A 97 -12.07 7.90 -25.20
C GLY A 97 -12.94 8.94 -24.52
N SER A 98 -13.21 8.86 -23.22
CA SER A 98 -14.15 9.78 -22.56
C SER A 98 -13.67 10.45 -21.31
N ALA A 99 -12.59 10.57 -20.84
CA ALA A 99 -12.00 11.35 -19.75
C ALA A 99 -10.95 10.58 -18.92
N SER A 100 -9.75 11.12 -18.91
CA SER A 100 -8.71 10.64 -17.97
C SER A 100 -9.11 11.08 -16.56
N ARG A 101 -9.15 10.12 -15.63
CA ARG A 101 -9.42 10.38 -14.23
C ARG A 101 -8.17 10.00 -13.43
N THR A 102 -7.67 10.94 -12.65
CA THR A 102 -6.43 10.76 -11.90
C THR A 102 -6.68 11.00 -10.42
N VAL A 103 -6.17 10.13 -9.58
CA VAL A 103 -6.06 10.32 -8.13
C VAL A 103 -4.58 10.54 -7.82
N SER A 104 -4.27 11.61 -7.11
CA SER A 104 -2.89 11.92 -6.74
C SER A 104 -2.82 12.26 -5.27
N TRP A 105 -1.72 11.81 -4.63
CA TRP A 105 -1.40 12.16 -3.25
C TRP A 105 0.11 12.17 -3.05
N ASP A 106 0.53 12.90 -2.05
CA ASP A 106 1.92 12.98 -1.64
C ASP A 106 2.07 12.44 -0.22
N TYR A 107 3.21 11.84 0.06
CA TYR A 107 3.59 11.48 1.42
C TYR A 107 5.10 11.69 1.65
N GLN A 108 5.46 11.90 2.89
CA GLN A 108 6.84 12.04 3.32
C GLN A 108 7.19 10.88 4.25
N ALA A 109 8.29 10.22 3.95
CA ALA A 109 8.87 9.24 4.84
C ALA A 109 10.39 9.29 4.68
N ASP A 110 11.11 9.12 5.78
CA ASP A 110 12.57 8.99 5.76
C ASP A 110 12.95 7.64 5.14
N ILE A 111 12.73 7.53 3.83
CA ILE A 111 12.90 6.31 3.06
C ILE A 111 14.24 6.35 2.34
N SER A 112 15.10 5.37 2.60
CA SER A 112 16.32 5.21 1.82
C SER A 112 16.05 4.67 0.44
N VAL A 113 15.17 3.68 0.33
CA VAL A 113 14.86 3.02 -0.94
C VAL A 113 13.42 2.51 -0.94
N ILE A 114 12.71 2.81 -2.02
CA ILE A 114 11.48 2.11 -2.37
C ILE A 114 11.84 1.04 -3.40
N LYS A 115 11.50 -0.21 -3.12
CA LYS A 115 11.70 -1.33 -4.02
C LYS A 115 10.36 -1.84 -4.52
N ASP A 116 10.16 -1.70 -5.81
CA ASP A 116 9.06 -2.34 -6.51
C ASP A 116 9.45 -3.79 -6.83
N ARG A 117 8.75 -4.73 -6.21
CA ARG A 117 8.89 -6.18 -6.43
C ARG A 117 7.64 -6.79 -7.05
N SER A 118 6.78 -5.99 -7.62
CA SER A 118 5.52 -6.41 -8.21
C SER A 118 5.75 -7.35 -9.39
N ASN A 119 4.85 -8.32 -9.55
CA ASN A 119 4.84 -9.27 -10.65
C ASN A 119 3.47 -9.30 -11.33
N TYR A 120 3.34 -8.59 -12.42
CA TYR A 120 2.09 -8.51 -13.18
C TYR A 120 1.60 -9.87 -13.70
N ALA A 121 2.52 -10.79 -14.01
CA ALA A 121 2.15 -12.08 -14.55
C ALA A 121 1.42 -12.97 -13.52
N THR A 122 1.69 -12.76 -12.24
CA THR A 122 1.01 -13.45 -11.14
C THR A 122 -0.10 -12.60 -10.49
N GLY A 123 -0.32 -11.37 -10.96
CA GLY A 123 -1.26 -10.44 -10.34
C GLY A 123 -0.81 -9.91 -8.99
N GLU A 124 0.48 -10.02 -8.67
CA GLU A 124 1.04 -9.55 -7.41
C GLU A 124 1.51 -8.10 -7.51
N ILE A 125 1.11 -7.27 -6.55
CA ILE A 125 1.72 -5.98 -6.27
C ILE A 125 2.47 -6.10 -4.94
N ARG A 126 3.76 -5.77 -4.96
CA ARG A 126 4.59 -5.72 -3.76
C ARG A 126 5.50 -4.50 -3.79
N ILE A 127 5.34 -3.63 -2.81
CA ILE A 127 6.13 -2.41 -2.66
C ILE A 127 6.74 -2.40 -1.26
N ASP A 128 8.06 -2.53 -1.23
CA ASP A 128 8.86 -2.54 -0.01
C ASP A 128 9.46 -1.14 0.19
N HIS A 129 9.33 -0.57 1.39
CA HIS A 129 9.95 0.68 1.79
C HIS A 129 11.01 0.40 2.85
N GLU A 130 12.28 0.50 2.46
CA GLU A 130 13.42 0.40 3.37
C GLU A 130 13.74 1.79 3.94
N LEU A 131 13.77 1.91 5.25
CA LEU A 131 14.12 3.15 5.94
C LEU A 131 15.65 3.24 6.14
N ASP A 132 16.18 4.46 6.14
CA ASP A 132 17.63 4.65 6.21
C ASP A 132 18.12 4.33 7.63
N ASN A 133 19.08 3.41 7.72
CA ASN A 133 19.84 3.04 8.93
C ASN A 133 19.03 2.61 10.15
N GLY A 134 17.81 2.14 10.00
CA GLY A 134 16.96 1.74 11.11
C GLY A 134 16.65 2.87 12.09
N ASP A 135 16.82 4.12 11.69
CA ASP A 135 16.78 5.27 12.58
C ASP A 135 15.46 6.02 12.62
N ALA A 136 14.40 5.52 12.00
CA ALA A 136 13.07 6.10 12.19
C ALA A 136 12.58 5.83 13.62
N ARG A 137 13.12 6.60 14.58
CA ARG A 137 12.69 6.58 15.99
C ARG A 137 11.35 7.24 16.21
N ASN A 138 10.83 7.89 15.18
CA ASN A 138 9.52 8.53 15.15
C ASN A 138 8.55 7.68 14.33
N ALA A 139 7.27 7.97 14.45
CA ALA A 139 6.26 7.38 13.60
C ALA A 139 6.59 7.62 12.12
N CYS A 140 6.56 6.55 11.33
CA CYS A 140 6.80 6.58 9.90
C CYS A 140 5.61 6.00 9.17
N ALA A 141 5.16 6.66 8.11
CA ALA A 141 4.01 6.23 7.31
C ALA A 141 4.33 6.26 5.82
N VAL A 142 3.81 5.28 5.10
CA VAL A 142 3.91 5.17 3.64
C VAL A 142 2.55 4.91 3.02
N MET A 143 2.32 5.41 1.80
CA MET A 143 1.03 5.37 1.13
C MET A 143 1.14 5.00 -0.36
N PRO A 144 1.56 3.77 -0.69
CA PRO A 144 1.51 3.31 -2.09
C PRO A 144 0.08 3.07 -2.56
N GLY A 145 -0.10 2.80 -3.86
CA GLY A 145 -1.41 2.49 -4.40
C GLY A 145 -1.39 1.82 -5.76
N LYS A 146 -2.56 1.38 -6.22
CA LYS A 146 -2.76 0.73 -7.52
C LYS A 146 -4.11 1.05 -8.14
N VAL A 147 -4.20 0.85 -9.45
CA VAL A 147 -5.45 0.81 -10.21
C VAL A 147 -5.66 -0.59 -10.77
N VAL A 148 -6.83 -1.13 -10.53
CA VAL A 148 -7.25 -2.45 -10.99
C VAL A 148 -8.48 -2.32 -11.88
N ARG A 149 -8.47 -3.02 -13.00
CA ARG A 149 -9.65 -3.27 -13.83
C ARG A 149 -10.22 -4.63 -13.47
N VAL A 150 -11.51 -4.69 -13.26
CA VAL A 150 -12.29 -5.91 -12.97
C VAL A 150 -13.18 -6.23 -14.13
N GLU A 151 -13.12 -7.45 -14.64
CA GLU A 151 -14.01 -7.91 -15.71
C GLU A 151 -15.38 -8.26 -15.14
N CYS A 152 -16.43 -7.68 -15.74
CA CYS A 152 -17.81 -8.03 -15.46
C CYS A 152 -18.23 -9.21 -16.36
N GLY A 153 -18.64 -10.33 -15.77
CA GLY A 153 -18.95 -11.53 -16.55
C GLY A 153 -19.59 -12.64 -15.71
N PRO A 154 -19.72 -13.85 -16.26
CA PRO A 154 -20.25 -14.99 -15.51
C PRO A 154 -19.42 -15.25 -14.24
N GLY A 155 -20.04 -15.05 -13.08
CA GLY A 155 -19.38 -15.18 -11.77
C GLY A 155 -19.03 -13.85 -11.09
N ASN A 156 -18.99 -12.73 -11.83
CA ASN A 156 -18.81 -11.38 -11.30
C ASN A 156 -19.64 -10.37 -12.11
N THR A 157 -20.95 -10.55 -12.13
CA THR A 157 -21.88 -9.75 -12.95
C THR A 157 -22.03 -8.32 -12.48
N ASP A 158 -21.71 -8.03 -11.23
CA ASP A 158 -21.77 -6.70 -10.62
C ASP A 158 -20.42 -5.97 -10.66
N GLY A 159 -19.35 -6.62 -11.18
CA GLY A 159 -18.02 -6.06 -11.24
C GLY A 159 -17.41 -5.79 -9.86
N SER A 160 -17.79 -6.58 -8.84
CA SER A 160 -17.25 -6.41 -7.49
C SER A 160 -15.76 -6.70 -7.42
N TYR A 161 -15.07 -5.97 -6.57
CA TYR A 161 -13.63 -6.15 -6.30
C TYR A 161 -13.42 -6.82 -4.96
N SER A 162 -12.62 -7.87 -4.94
CA SER A 162 -12.20 -8.54 -3.71
C SER A 162 -10.69 -8.79 -3.73
N ALA A 163 -10.01 -8.38 -2.67
CA ALA A 163 -8.58 -8.65 -2.50
C ALA A 163 -8.24 -8.79 -1.01
N THR A 164 -7.15 -9.49 -0.73
CA THR A 164 -6.50 -9.47 0.58
C THR A 164 -5.23 -8.65 0.46
N ASN A 165 -5.13 -7.59 1.24
CA ASN A 165 -3.95 -6.76 1.32
C ASN A 165 -3.16 -7.21 2.54
N HIS A 166 -1.90 -7.56 2.31
CA HIS A 166 -0.96 -7.96 3.34
C HIS A 166 -0.03 -6.79 3.66
N TYR A 167 0.09 -6.47 4.93
CA TYR A 167 0.89 -5.36 5.44
C TYR A 167 1.93 -5.88 6.41
N GLU A 168 3.15 -5.35 6.31
CA GLU A 168 4.25 -5.70 7.19
C GLU A 168 4.95 -4.45 7.71
N VAL A 169 5.28 -4.46 8.99
CA VAL A 169 6.13 -3.46 9.64
C VAL A 169 7.23 -4.17 10.39
N ALA A 170 8.49 -3.83 10.09
CA ALA A 170 9.63 -4.33 10.82
C ALA A 170 10.12 -3.27 11.81
N PHE A 171 10.31 -3.71 13.05
CA PHE A 171 10.89 -2.90 14.11
C PHE A 171 12.25 -3.47 14.51
N CYS A 172 13.24 -2.59 14.73
CA CYS A 172 14.58 -2.98 15.15
C CYS A 172 14.99 -2.23 16.41
N ARG A 173 15.69 -2.93 17.33
CA ARG A 173 16.25 -2.35 18.54
C ARG A 173 17.68 -2.81 18.79
N ASN A 174 18.49 -1.94 19.37
CA ASN A 174 19.83 -2.28 19.82
C ASN A 174 19.74 -3.09 21.13
N THR A 175 20.27 -4.32 21.14
CA THR A 175 20.18 -5.24 22.28
C THR A 175 21.41 -5.23 23.20
N GLY A 176 22.34 -4.29 23.02
CA GLY A 176 23.46 -4.05 23.94
C GLY A 176 24.81 -3.85 23.28
N SER A 177 25.75 -3.32 24.06
CA SER A 177 27.15 -3.17 23.67
C SER A 177 27.91 -4.47 23.99
N GLY A 178 27.92 -5.41 23.05
CA GLY A 178 28.86 -6.52 23.13
C GLY A 178 30.29 -6.01 22.91
N LEU A 179 31.28 -6.73 23.41
CA LEU A 179 32.72 -6.42 23.24
C LEU A 179 33.17 -6.32 21.76
N PHE A 180 32.29 -6.69 20.82
CA PHE A 180 32.56 -6.78 19.38
C PHE A 180 31.57 -6.00 18.49
N GLY A 181 30.74 -5.11 19.04
CA GLY A 181 29.79 -4.31 18.27
C GLY A 181 28.38 -4.29 18.85
N MET A 182 27.54 -3.39 18.33
CA MET A 182 26.11 -3.36 18.61
C MET A 182 25.47 -4.57 17.92
N SER A 183 24.70 -5.35 18.63
CA SER A 183 23.79 -6.33 18.02
C SER A 183 22.41 -5.71 17.91
N GLU A 184 21.81 -5.83 16.74
CA GLU A 184 20.46 -5.38 16.45
C GLU A 184 19.51 -6.59 16.42
N GLU A 185 18.37 -6.44 17.05
CA GLU A 185 17.29 -7.42 16.99
C GLU A 185 16.12 -6.80 16.26
N CYS A 186 15.73 -7.42 15.15
CA CYS A 186 14.60 -6.97 14.35
C CYS A 186 13.46 -7.98 14.42
N GLN A 187 12.24 -7.46 14.50
CA GLN A 187 11.01 -8.26 14.49
C GLN A 187 10.03 -7.72 13.47
N LEU A 188 9.49 -8.63 12.66
CA LEU A 188 8.46 -8.36 11.67
C LEU A 188 7.08 -8.64 12.27
N PHE A 189 6.17 -7.69 12.09
CA PHE A 189 4.74 -7.82 12.41
C PHE A 189 3.94 -7.67 11.13
N SER A 190 2.90 -8.46 10.98
CA SER A 190 2.07 -8.48 9.78
C SER A 190 0.58 -8.52 10.08
N GLU A 191 -0.21 -7.92 9.20
CA GLU A 191 -1.68 -7.93 9.23
C GLU A 191 -2.27 -8.06 7.82
N ASP A 192 -3.41 -8.74 7.75
CA ASP A 192 -4.18 -8.89 6.54
C ASP A 192 -5.50 -8.12 6.63
N ILE A 193 -5.78 -7.29 5.63
CA ILE A 193 -7.07 -6.64 5.47
C ILE A 193 -7.74 -7.19 4.21
N ARG A 194 -8.86 -7.88 4.40
CA ARG A 194 -9.71 -8.28 3.28
C ARG A 194 -10.63 -7.13 2.88
N VAL A 195 -10.53 -6.73 1.63
CA VAL A 195 -11.38 -5.72 1.01
C VAL A 195 -12.41 -6.40 0.13
N LEU A 196 -13.66 -5.98 0.26
CA LEU A 196 -14.76 -6.37 -0.63
C LEU A 196 -15.54 -5.11 -0.99
N ILE A 197 -15.54 -4.75 -2.27
CA ILE A 197 -16.26 -3.60 -2.81
C ILE A 197 -17.33 -4.13 -3.78
N ARG A 198 -18.57 -3.73 -3.57
CA ARG A 198 -19.72 -4.13 -4.38
C ARG A 198 -20.33 -2.93 -5.08
#